data_4ecbbf1d13e6d92083dac330826363a3
#
_entry.id   4ecbbf1d13e6d92083dac330826363a3
#
_cell.length_a   1.000
_cell.length_b   1.000
_cell.length_c   1.000
_cell.angle_alpha   90.00
_cell.angle_beta   90.00
_cell.angle_gamma   90.00
#
_symmetry.space_group_name_H-M   'P 1'
#
loop_
_entity.id
_entity.type
_entity.pdbx_description
1 polymer ?
#
loop_
_entity_poly.entity_id
_entity_poly.type
_entity_poly.pdbx_seq_one_letter_code
_entity_poly.pdbx_strand_id
1 'polypeptide(L)'
;VNLPARVPIFGHWFDVIVEEDPLTESSDGYCDYQTHSIHISPRLCEEAALETLEHEMLEAANTIANLELEHHQITIVGMLLFQSFELKT
;
A
#
# COMPACT_ATOMS: atom_id res chain seq x y z
N VAL A 1 -5.44 1.74 -13.98
CA VAL A 1 -4.56 0.94 -13.12
C VAL A 1 -5.29 -0.32 -12.68
N ASN A 2 -4.63 -1.46 -12.82
CA ASN A 2 -5.22 -2.76 -12.53
C ASN A 2 -4.79 -3.24 -11.13
N LEU A 3 -5.47 -2.73 -10.11
CA LEU A 3 -5.22 -3.13 -8.72
C LEU A 3 -6.38 -3.97 -8.20
N PRO A 4 -6.15 -4.84 -7.20
CA PRO A 4 -7.25 -5.56 -6.57
C PRO A 4 -8.22 -4.58 -5.89
N ALA A 5 -9.50 -4.94 -5.83
CA ALA A 5 -10.50 -4.07 -5.21
C ALA A 5 -10.33 -4.00 -3.69
N ARG A 6 -9.77 -5.03 -3.09
CA ARG A 6 -9.46 -5.08 -1.66
C ARG A 6 -8.37 -6.09 -1.39
N VAL A 7 -7.72 -5.94 -0.25
CA VAL A 7 -6.63 -6.83 0.16
C VAL A 7 -6.80 -7.24 1.62
N PRO A 8 -6.38 -8.46 1.99
CA PRO A 8 -6.40 -8.89 3.39
C PRO A 8 -5.08 -8.52 4.06
N ILE A 9 -5.16 -8.02 5.29
CA ILE A 9 -3.99 -7.73 6.11
C ILE A 9 -4.26 -8.30 7.49
N PHE A 10 -3.60 -9.43 7.81
CA PHE A 10 -3.79 -10.15 9.06
C PHE A 10 -5.27 -10.37 9.42
N GLY A 11 -6.06 -10.82 8.43
CA GLY A 11 -7.47 -11.11 8.63
C GLY A 11 -8.40 -9.92 8.53
N HIS A 12 -7.87 -8.71 8.34
CA HIS A 12 -8.67 -7.50 8.16
C HIS A 12 -8.72 -7.14 6.69
N TRP A 13 -9.91 -6.94 6.15
CA TRP A 13 -10.06 -6.54 4.75
C TRP A 13 -9.98 -5.03 4.62
N PHE A 14 -9.12 -4.58 3.69
CA PHE A 14 -8.97 -3.17 3.36
C PHE A 14 -9.40 -2.94 1.93
N ASP A 15 -10.27 -1.98 1.71
CA ASP A 15 -10.66 -1.58 0.35
C ASP A 15 -9.52 -0.80 -0.31
N VAL A 16 -9.30 -1.05 -1.59
CA VAL A 16 -8.30 -0.32 -2.37
C VAL A 16 -9.03 0.70 -3.24
N ILE A 17 -8.78 1.97 -2.99
CA ILE A 17 -9.48 3.08 -3.65
C ILE A 17 -8.46 3.88 -4.45
N VAL A 18 -8.69 3.94 -5.77
CA VAL A 18 -7.83 4.71 -6.68
C VAL A 18 -8.61 5.92 -7.13
N GLU A 19 -8.40 7.04 -6.45
CA GLU A 19 -9.04 8.30 -6.81
C GLU A 19 -8.23 9.47 -6.28
N GLU A 20 -8.43 10.65 -6.87
CA GLU A 20 -7.77 11.85 -6.43
C GLU A 20 -8.53 12.48 -5.27
N ASP A 21 -7.81 12.81 -4.21
CA ASP A 21 -8.34 13.53 -3.06
C ASP A 21 -7.24 14.44 -2.50
N PRO A 22 -7.53 15.30 -1.51
CA PRO A 22 -6.51 16.23 -1.00
C PRO A 22 -5.23 15.56 -0.52
N LEU A 23 -5.30 14.33 0.00
CA LEU A 23 -4.12 13.64 0.48
C LEU A 23 -3.34 12.98 -0.65
N THR A 24 -4.00 12.41 -1.67
CA THR A 24 -3.30 11.82 -2.81
C THR A 24 -2.78 12.85 -3.79
N GLU A 25 -3.17 14.12 -3.67
CA GLU A 25 -2.55 15.21 -4.43
C GLU A 25 -1.11 15.46 -3.96
N SER A 26 -0.82 15.22 -2.69
CA SER A 26 0.48 15.50 -2.08
C SER A 26 1.30 14.25 -1.78
N SER A 27 0.74 13.06 -1.97
CA SER A 27 1.44 11.80 -1.73
C SER A 27 0.95 10.73 -2.70
N ASP A 28 1.70 9.64 -2.83
CA ASP A 28 1.33 8.54 -3.70
C ASP A 28 0.19 7.70 -3.14
N GLY A 29 0.07 7.61 -1.84
CA GLY A 29 -0.99 6.86 -1.20
C GLY A 29 -0.98 7.00 0.33
N TYR A 30 -2.03 6.50 0.96
CA TYR A 30 -2.15 6.49 2.41
C TYR A 30 -3.13 5.41 2.86
N CYS A 31 -3.10 5.09 4.15
CA CYS A 31 -4.01 4.12 4.75
C CYS A 31 -4.92 4.82 5.75
N ASP A 32 -6.22 4.56 5.67
CA ASP A 32 -7.21 5.04 6.62
C ASP A 32 -7.67 3.86 7.47
N TYR A 33 -7.26 3.86 8.74
CA TYR A 33 -7.54 2.75 9.65
C TYR A 33 -8.96 2.77 10.21
N GLN A 34 -9.64 3.90 10.14
CA GLN A 34 -11.03 3.99 10.61
C GLN A 34 -11.98 3.32 9.63
N THR A 35 -11.71 3.45 8.35
CA THR A 35 -12.56 2.90 7.29
C THR A 35 -12.00 1.63 6.69
N HIS A 36 -10.80 1.17 7.11
CA HIS A 36 -10.07 0.07 6.51
C HIS A 36 -9.96 0.24 5.00
N SER A 37 -9.35 1.34 4.58
CA SER A 37 -9.15 1.63 3.16
C SER A 37 -7.71 2.08 2.90
N ILE A 38 -7.22 1.72 1.72
CA ILE A 38 -5.93 2.16 1.21
C ILE A 38 -6.22 3.00 -0.01
N HIS A 39 -5.72 4.23 -0.02
CA HIS A 39 -5.97 5.19 -1.08
C HIS A 39 -4.71 5.36 -1.91
N ILE A 40 -4.83 5.22 -3.22
CA ILE A 40 -3.71 5.26 -4.17
C ILE A 40 -3.97 6.39 -5.16
N SER A 41 -2.95 7.18 -5.46
CA SER A 41 -3.05 8.25 -6.43
C SER A 41 -3.30 7.69 -7.84
N PRO A 42 -4.30 8.23 -8.56
CA PRO A 42 -4.58 7.78 -9.93
C PRO A 42 -3.52 8.24 -10.95
N ARG A 43 -2.59 9.09 -10.54
CA ARG A 43 -1.54 9.61 -11.42
C ARG A 43 -0.39 8.61 -11.60
N LEU A 44 -0.31 7.58 -10.77
CA LEU A 44 0.78 6.62 -10.82
C LEU A 44 0.61 5.65 -11.98
N CYS A 45 1.72 5.26 -12.60
CA CYS A 45 1.71 4.14 -13.54
C CYS A 45 1.43 2.84 -12.77
N GLU A 46 1.08 1.78 -13.48
CA GLU A 46 0.69 0.52 -12.84
C GLU A 46 1.77 -0.01 -11.88
N GLU A 47 3.03 0.01 -12.31
CA GLU A 47 4.15 -0.45 -11.49
C GLU A 47 4.27 0.36 -10.19
N ALA A 48 4.22 1.69 -10.29
CA ALA A 48 4.32 2.56 -9.13
C ALA A 48 3.10 2.41 -8.21
N ALA A 49 1.92 2.18 -8.79
CA ALA A 49 0.71 1.96 -8.00
C ALA A 49 0.78 0.65 -7.21
N LEU A 50 1.29 -0.42 -7.81
CA LEU A 50 1.49 -1.69 -7.12
C LEU A 50 2.51 -1.57 -6.00
N GLU A 51 3.63 -0.89 -6.25
CA GLU A 51 4.65 -0.66 -5.24
C GLU A 51 4.08 0.14 -4.07
N THR A 52 3.29 1.18 -4.37
CA THR A 52 2.64 1.99 -3.35
C THR A 52 1.65 1.17 -2.54
N LEU A 53 0.86 0.33 -3.20
CA LEU A 53 -0.09 -0.55 -2.50
C LEU A 53 0.64 -1.47 -1.53
N GLU A 54 1.74 -2.10 -1.96
CA GLU A 54 2.53 -2.97 -1.09
C GLU A 54 3.10 -2.20 0.10
N HIS A 55 3.58 -0.98 -0.13
CA HIS A 55 4.10 -0.13 0.93
C HIS A 55 3.01 0.15 1.98
N GLU A 56 1.80 0.52 1.53
CA GLU A 56 0.69 0.79 2.44
C GLU A 56 0.21 -0.47 3.17
N MET A 57 0.25 -1.63 2.52
CA MET A 57 -0.07 -2.89 3.17
C MET A 57 0.93 -3.20 4.29
N LEU A 58 2.20 -2.94 4.08
CA LEU A 58 3.23 -3.14 5.11
C LEU A 58 3.08 -2.14 6.25
N GLU A 59 2.75 -0.88 5.94
CA GLU A 59 2.44 0.12 6.97
C GLU A 59 1.26 -0.33 7.83
N ALA A 60 0.20 -0.82 7.19
CA ALA A 60 -0.97 -1.32 7.89
C ALA A 60 -0.64 -2.54 8.75
N ALA A 61 0.12 -3.48 8.21
CA ALA A 61 0.57 -4.67 8.94
C ALA A 61 1.41 -4.28 10.16
N ASN A 62 2.31 -3.32 9.99
CA ASN A 62 3.13 -2.81 11.06
C ASN A 62 2.28 -2.22 12.20
N THR A 63 1.26 -1.45 11.84
CA THR A 63 0.36 -0.84 12.81
C THR A 63 -0.51 -1.87 13.51
N ILE A 64 -1.13 -2.77 12.75
CA ILE A 64 -2.05 -3.79 13.29
C ILE A 64 -1.31 -4.76 14.22
N ALA A 65 -0.13 -5.22 13.82
CA ALA A 65 0.65 -6.19 14.58
C ALA A 65 1.61 -5.54 15.59
N ASN A 66 1.67 -4.20 15.61
CA ASN A 66 2.56 -3.46 16.51
C ASN A 66 4.02 -3.92 16.40
N LEU A 67 4.52 -3.99 15.17
CA LEU A 67 5.86 -4.49 14.89
C LEU A 67 6.97 -3.49 15.18
N GLU A 68 6.62 -2.22 15.37
CA GLU A 68 7.55 -1.13 15.68
C GLU A 68 8.63 -0.93 14.60
N LEU A 69 8.30 -1.23 13.34
CA LEU A 69 9.19 -0.95 12.23
C LEU A 69 9.18 0.54 11.91
N GLU A 70 10.34 1.07 11.59
CA GLU A 70 10.44 2.46 11.15
C GLU A 70 10.14 2.56 9.65
N HIS A 71 9.73 3.76 9.21
CA HIS A 71 9.31 3.99 7.83
C HIS A 71 10.36 3.52 6.80
N HIS A 72 11.64 3.80 7.04
CA HIS A 72 12.68 3.38 6.09
C HIS A 72 12.83 1.86 6.02
N GLN A 73 12.58 1.16 7.12
CA GLN A 73 12.60 -0.31 7.12
C GLN A 73 11.46 -0.86 6.29
N ILE A 74 10.27 -0.27 6.42
CA ILE A 74 9.10 -0.65 5.64
C ILE A 74 9.35 -0.41 4.15
N THR A 75 9.95 0.71 3.81
CA THR A 75 10.27 1.03 2.43
C THR A 75 11.21 -0.01 1.82
N ILE A 76 12.27 -0.38 2.54
CA ILE A 76 13.24 -1.36 2.06
C ILE A 76 12.58 -2.74 1.89
N VAL A 77 11.81 -3.18 2.87
CA VAL A 77 11.12 -4.47 2.79
C VAL A 77 10.13 -4.47 1.61
N GLY A 78 9.40 -3.38 1.41
CA GLY A 78 8.47 -3.25 0.29
C GLY A 78 9.16 -3.37 -1.06
N MET A 79 10.32 -2.72 -1.21
CA MET A 79 11.10 -2.81 -2.44
C MET A 79 11.58 -4.23 -2.72
N LEU A 80 12.01 -4.95 -1.68
CA LEU A 80 12.44 -6.33 -1.83
C LEU A 80 11.27 -7.25 -2.22
N LEU A 81 10.11 -7.07 -1.61
CA LEU A 81 8.92 -7.84 -1.94
C LEU A 81 8.46 -7.57 -3.36
N PHE A 82 8.47 -6.32 -3.78
CA PHE A 82 8.10 -5.93 -5.13
C PHE A 82 9.03 -6.58 -6.15
N GLN A 83 10.34 -6.52 -5.91
CA GLN A 83 11.33 -7.16 -6.77
C GLN A 83 11.09 -8.67 -6.87
N SER A 84 10.74 -9.31 -5.76
CA SER A 84 10.46 -10.76 -5.74
C SER A 84 9.26 -11.12 -6.63
N PHE A 85 8.22 -10.29 -6.63
CA PHE A 85 7.07 -10.50 -7.50
C PHE A 85 7.46 -10.35 -8.98
N GLU A 86 8.24 -9.33 -9.30
CA GLU A 86 8.72 -9.13 -10.68
C GLU A 86 9.54 -10.30 -11.18
N LEU A 87 10.37 -10.88 -10.32
CA LEU A 87 11.22 -12.00 -10.70
C LEU A 87 10.42 -13.30 -10.92
N LYS A 88 9.23 -13.40 -10.32
CA LYS A 88 8.38 -14.58 -10.47
C LYS A 88 7.50 -14.54 -11.72
N THR A 89 7.31 -13.37 -12.26
CA THR A 89 6.50 -13.20 -13.45
C THR A 89 7.35 -13.29 -14.71
#